data_2359095ed703e6234be322678277f339
#
_entry.id   2359095ed703e6234be322678277f339
#
_cell.length_a   1.000
_cell.length_b   1.000
_cell.length_c   1.000
_cell.angle_alpha   90.00
_cell.angle_beta   90.00
_cell.angle_gamma   90.00
#
_symmetry.space_group_name_H-M   'P 1'
#
loop_
_entity.id
_entity.type
_entity.pdbx_description
1 polymer ?
#
loop_
_entity_poly.entity_id
_entity_poly.type
_entity_poly.pdbx_seq_one_letter_code
_entity_poly.pdbx_strand_id
1 'polypeptide(L)'
;ANPQCDYDHRQDSALYMDADFVQRRLRALQTSYEKYKELAYVHAGPACIEVFGEAPFSPVSVKEAWQFSDAQQKLEIEMQNEAGQITNRYIKGDERSFTIIAYPVPEIGGDYEEIFRQIVKINTLDYQLYQKIQQTLIDTLDTAEWVSVKGKGANETDLRIHLHTLTDPAKQSNFENCVADVNIPVGEVFTSPVLSGTDGLLHVSQVYLEGLQFRD
;
A
#
# COMPACT_ATOMS: atom_id res chain seq x y z
N ALA A 1 11.25 8.78 -22.29
CA ALA A 1 11.77 7.82 -21.32
C ALA A 1 13.29 7.80 -21.39
N ASN A 2 13.98 7.66 -20.27
CA ASN A 2 15.44 7.51 -20.25
C ASN A 2 15.77 6.06 -20.69
N PRO A 3 16.56 5.86 -21.78
CA PRO A 3 16.94 4.51 -22.23
C PRO A 3 17.62 3.66 -21.17
N GLN A 4 18.21 4.28 -20.16
CA GLN A 4 18.81 3.56 -19.02
C GLN A 4 17.77 2.83 -18.17
N CYS A 5 16.49 3.08 -18.31
CA CYS A 5 15.41 2.43 -17.57
C CYS A 5 14.80 1.23 -18.32
N ASP A 6 15.38 0.78 -19.43
CA ASP A 6 14.84 -0.33 -20.22
C ASP A 6 15.00 -1.71 -19.54
N TYR A 7 15.84 -1.81 -18.51
CA TYR A 7 16.01 -3.02 -17.71
C TYR A 7 15.86 -2.74 -16.20
N ASP A 8 15.81 -3.79 -15.42
CA ASP A 8 15.55 -3.72 -14.00
C ASP A 8 16.70 -3.10 -13.20
N HIS A 9 16.45 -1.97 -12.54
CA HIS A 9 17.38 -1.22 -11.69
C HIS A 9 17.02 -1.26 -10.20
N ARG A 10 16.00 -2.04 -9.82
CA ARG A 10 15.49 -2.02 -8.44
C ARG A 10 16.51 -2.48 -7.40
N GLN A 11 17.48 -3.29 -7.82
CA GLN A 11 18.51 -3.82 -6.94
C GLN A 11 19.92 -3.26 -7.23
N ASP A 12 20.01 -2.10 -7.89
CA ASP A 12 21.31 -1.47 -8.19
C ASP A 12 22.12 -1.16 -6.91
N SER A 13 21.46 -1.02 -5.77
CA SER A 13 22.15 -0.89 -4.48
C SER A 13 22.96 -2.12 -4.10
N ALA A 14 22.77 -3.26 -4.76
CA ALA A 14 23.63 -4.44 -4.61
C ALA A 14 25.11 -4.14 -4.89
N LEU A 15 25.39 -3.12 -5.71
CA LEU A 15 26.75 -2.67 -6.01
C LEU A 15 27.55 -2.26 -4.75
N TYR A 16 26.86 -1.74 -3.72
CA TYR A 16 27.49 -1.18 -2.53
C TYR A 16 26.82 -1.59 -1.21
N MET A 17 25.84 -2.47 -1.26
CA MET A 17 25.11 -2.93 -0.08
C MET A 17 25.99 -3.85 0.77
N ASP A 18 26.40 -3.34 1.92
CA ASP A 18 27.09 -4.06 2.99
C ASP A 18 26.60 -3.59 4.37
N ALA A 19 27.04 -4.25 5.42
CA ALA A 19 26.64 -3.93 6.78
C ALA A 19 27.05 -2.49 7.20
N ASP A 20 28.18 -1.99 6.73
CA ASP A 20 28.62 -0.63 7.05
C ASP A 20 27.74 0.41 6.35
N PHE A 21 27.37 0.19 5.10
CA PHE A 21 26.43 1.04 4.37
C PHE A 21 25.09 1.11 5.10
N VAL A 22 24.53 -0.03 5.51
CA VAL A 22 23.27 -0.11 6.26
C VAL A 22 23.36 0.72 7.56
N GLN A 23 24.41 0.51 8.34
CA GLN A 23 24.62 1.23 9.59
C GLN A 23 24.80 2.75 9.40
N ARG A 24 25.50 3.16 8.36
CA ARG A 24 25.65 4.60 8.03
C ARG A 24 24.29 5.20 7.65
N ARG A 25 23.50 4.51 6.87
CA ARG A 25 22.19 4.96 6.42
C ARG A 25 21.21 5.11 7.60
N LEU A 26 21.17 4.12 8.48
CA LEU A 26 20.35 4.16 9.70
C LEU A 26 20.77 5.28 10.65
N ARG A 27 22.09 5.47 10.86
CA ARG A 27 22.60 6.60 11.66
C ARG A 27 22.23 7.95 11.06
N ALA A 28 22.35 8.11 9.74
CA ALA A 28 21.95 9.33 9.06
C ALA A 28 20.46 9.62 9.24
N LEU A 29 19.61 8.60 9.11
CA LEU A 29 18.17 8.68 9.33
C LEU A 29 17.87 9.12 10.78
N GLN A 30 18.45 8.43 11.76
CA GLN A 30 18.29 8.75 13.18
C GLN A 30 18.73 10.19 13.48
N THR A 31 19.89 10.61 12.98
CA THR A 31 20.41 11.97 13.17
C THR A 31 19.49 13.02 12.55
N SER A 32 18.93 12.73 11.38
CA SER A 32 17.99 13.62 10.70
C SER A 32 16.71 13.79 11.50
N TYR A 33 16.14 12.70 12.01
CA TYR A 33 14.95 12.75 12.85
C TYR A 33 15.21 13.50 14.17
N GLU A 34 16.33 13.26 14.83
CA GLU A 34 16.69 14.02 16.05
C GLU A 34 16.79 15.53 15.78
N LYS A 35 17.41 15.89 14.66
CA LYS A 35 17.54 17.30 14.26
C LYS A 35 16.20 17.96 13.98
N TYR A 36 15.26 17.24 13.40
CA TYR A 36 13.97 17.75 12.93
C TYR A 36 12.77 17.17 13.68
N LYS A 37 12.97 16.67 14.89
CA LYS A 37 11.93 15.97 15.67
C LYS A 37 10.65 16.78 15.90
N GLU A 38 10.76 18.09 16.04
CA GLU A 38 9.58 18.95 16.20
C GLU A 38 8.73 19.01 14.92
N LEU A 39 9.38 19.01 13.74
CA LEU A 39 8.68 18.94 12.46
C LEU A 39 8.08 17.54 12.23
N ALA A 40 8.80 16.50 12.61
CA ALA A 40 8.29 15.13 12.54
C ALA A 40 7.05 14.94 13.44
N TYR A 41 7.06 15.53 14.62
CA TYR A 41 5.93 15.45 15.57
C TYR A 41 4.64 16.08 15.03
N VAL A 42 4.74 17.17 14.28
CA VAL A 42 3.57 17.84 13.68
C VAL A 42 3.24 17.36 12.27
N HIS A 43 3.86 16.28 11.82
CA HIS A 43 3.62 15.71 10.49
C HIS A 43 2.25 15.06 10.42
N ALA A 44 1.30 15.71 9.74
CA ALA A 44 -0.08 15.25 9.64
C ALA A 44 -0.30 14.06 8.69
N GLY A 45 0.71 13.71 7.92
CA GLY A 45 0.69 12.66 6.90
C GLY A 45 0.80 13.20 5.47
N PRO A 46 1.02 12.33 4.48
CA PRO A 46 1.16 12.73 3.09
C PRO A 46 -0.20 12.96 2.42
N ALA A 47 -0.22 13.87 1.44
CA ALA A 47 -1.23 13.90 0.39
C ALA A 47 -0.53 13.52 -0.92
N CYS A 48 -0.99 12.46 -1.55
CA CYS A 48 -0.37 11.87 -2.73
C CYS A 48 -1.34 11.88 -3.91
N ILE A 49 -0.88 12.31 -5.08
CA ILE A 49 -1.62 12.14 -6.33
C ILE A 49 -0.98 10.97 -7.07
N GLU A 50 -1.71 9.87 -7.19
CA GLU A 50 -1.30 8.72 -7.97
C GLU A 50 -1.80 8.86 -9.40
N VAL A 51 -0.89 8.97 -10.34
CA VAL A 51 -1.24 9.04 -11.76
C VAL A 51 -1.34 7.64 -12.35
N PHE A 52 -2.24 7.46 -13.32
CA PHE A 52 -2.41 6.20 -14.04
C PHE A 52 -2.70 6.44 -15.52
N GLY A 53 -2.54 5.38 -16.33
CA GLY A 53 -2.73 5.43 -17.77
C GLY A 53 -1.44 5.63 -18.56
N GLU A 54 -0.30 5.66 -17.87
CA GLU A 54 1.01 5.60 -18.52
C GLU A 54 1.21 4.26 -19.23
N ALA A 55 2.07 4.25 -20.26
CA ALA A 55 2.48 3.02 -20.87
C ALA A 55 3.08 2.08 -19.80
N PRO A 56 2.65 0.81 -19.72
CA PRO A 56 3.18 -0.10 -18.71
C PRO A 56 4.70 -0.19 -18.80
N PHE A 57 5.38 0.12 -17.70
CA PHE A 57 6.80 -0.12 -17.60
C PHE A 57 7.01 -1.59 -17.25
N SER A 58 7.59 -2.33 -18.18
CA SER A 58 7.95 -3.74 -17.99
C SER A 58 9.45 -3.87 -18.11
N PRO A 59 10.20 -3.71 -17.00
CA PRO A 59 11.65 -3.82 -17.06
C PRO A 59 12.06 -5.24 -17.47
N VAL A 60 12.98 -5.30 -18.42
CA VAL A 60 13.53 -6.58 -18.87
C VAL A 60 14.62 -7.02 -17.89
N SER A 61 14.51 -8.26 -17.43
CA SER A 61 15.60 -8.87 -16.66
C SER A 61 16.75 -9.23 -17.61
N VAL A 62 17.90 -8.64 -17.38
CA VAL A 62 19.14 -8.91 -18.13
C VAL A 62 20.23 -9.35 -17.16
N LYS A 63 21.18 -10.13 -17.65
CA LYS A 63 22.29 -10.64 -16.82
C LYS A 63 23.21 -9.54 -16.27
N GLU A 64 23.20 -8.40 -16.90
CA GLU A 64 23.94 -7.20 -16.50
C GLU A 64 23.27 -6.41 -15.36
N ALA A 65 21.99 -6.66 -15.07
CA ALA A 65 21.28 -6.04 -13.95
C ALA A 65 21.82 -6.56 -12.62
N TRP A 66 22.08 -5.64 -11.71
CA TRP A 66 22.49 -6.02 -10.37
C TRP A 66 21.35 -6.71 -9.63
N GLN A 67 21.70 -7.76 -8.89
CA GLN A 67 20.76 -8.47 -8.02
C GLN A 67 21.39 -8.68 -6.66
N PHE A 68 20.55 -8.61 -5.62
CA PHE A 68 20.99 -8.92 -4.26
C PHE A 68 21.38 -10.39 -4.14
N SER A 69 22.52 -10.63 -3.54
CA SER A 69 22.81 -11.94 -2.94
C SER A 69 21.88 -12.19 -1.73
N ASP A 70 21.77 -13.44 -1.29
CA ASP A 70 20.98 -13.79 -0.10
C ASP A 70 21.38 -12.98 1.15
N ALA A 71 22.67 -12.70 1.29
CA ALA A 71 23.19 -11.89 2.39
C ALA A 71 22.73 -10.42 2.27
N GLN A 72 22.76 -9.86 1.08
CA GLN A 72 22.32 -8.49 0.81
C GLN A 72 20.80 -8.36 0.94
N GLN A 73 20.03 -9.37 0.54
CA GLN A 73 18.58 -9.40 0.74
C GLN A 73 18.22 -9.34 2.23
N LYS A 74 18.95 -10.07 3.08
CA LYS A 74 18.77 -9.99 4.54
C LYS A 74 19.09 -8.61 5.07
N LEU A 75 20.19 -8.01 4.63
CA LEU A 75 20.57 -6.65 5.03
C LEU A 75 19.52 -5.61 4.62
N GLU A 76 18.95 -5.74 3.42
CA GLU A 76 17.88 -4.86 2.95
C GLU A 76 16.64 -4.96 3.84
N ILE A 77 16.21 -6.19 4.16
CA ILE A 77 15.06 -6.43 5.05
C ILE A 77 15.33 -5.86 6.46
N GLU A 78 16.50 -6.11 7.02
CA GLU A 78 16.92 -5.56 8.32
C GLU A 78 16.91 -4.03 8.29
N MET A 79 17.50 -3.43 7.25
CA MET A 79 17.53 -1.99 7.09
C MET A 79 16.14 -1.37 6.99
N GLN A 80 15.25 -1.97 6.23
CA GLN A 80 13.86 -1.49 6.09
C GLN A 80 13.12 -1.57 7.42
N ASN A 81 13.25 -2.68 8.14
CA ASN A 81 12.62 -2.86 9.45
C ASN A 81 13.13 -1.84 10.48
N GLU A 82 14.44 -1.67 10.59
CA GLU A 82 15.02 -0.68 11.52
C GLU A 82 14.67 0.75 11.14
N ALA A 83 14.70 1.08 9.84
CA ALA A 83 14.29 2.39 9.35
C ALA A 83 12.82 2.68 9.69
N GLY A 84 11.94 1.69 9.53
CA GLY A 84 10.53 1.78 9.93
C GLY A 84 10.38 2.03 11.44
N GLN A 85 11.13 1.30 12.27
CA GLN A 85 11.12 1.52 13.73
C GLN A 85 11.66 2.89 14.13
N ILE A 86 12.70 3.38 13.45
CA ILE A 86 13.19 4.75 13.67
C ILE A 86 12.09 5.75 13.31
N THR A 87 11.50 5.64 12.14
CA THR A 87 10.43 6.53 11.68
C THR A 87 9.26 6.57 12.67
N ASN A 88 8.78 5.42 13.10
CA ASN A 88 7.64 5.32 14.01
C ASN A 88 7.87 5.89 15.42
N ARG A 89 9.14 6.08 15.83
CA ARG A 89 9.46 6.79 17.08
C ARG A 89 9.22 8.29 17.01
N TYR A 90 9.31 8.87 15.81
CA TYR A 90 9.19 10.32 15.62
C TYR A 90 7.86 10.71 14.97
N ILE A 91 7.34 9.86 14.10
CA ILE A 91 6.07 10.06 13.41
C ILE A 91 5.14 8.95 13.83
N LYS A 92 4.21 9.24 14.72
CA LYS A 92 3.27 8.27 15.25
C LYS A 92 2.19 7.99 14.23
N GLY A 93 2.06 6.72 13.82
CA GLY A 93 1.12 6.30 12.79
C GLY A 93 -0.34 6.51 13.16
N ASP A 94 -0.66 6.40 14.44
CA ASP A 94 -2.00 6.56 15.03
C ASP A 94 -2.44 8.02 15.22
N GLU A 95 -1.49 8.97 15.09
CA GLU A 95 -1.75 10.41 15.21
C GLU A 95 -1.71 11.14 13.85
N ARG A 96 -1.67 10.41 12.74
CA ARG A 96 -1.62 10.97 11.39
C ARG A 96 -2.61 10.29 10.46
N SER A 97 -3.00 11.00 9.42
CA SER A 97 -3.72 10.44 8.28
C SER A 97 -2.88 10.53 7.01
N PHE A 98 -3.40 10.00 5.93
CA PHE A 98 -2.86 10.22 4.59
C PHE A 98 -4.03 10.32 3.62
N THR A 99 -3.80 10.96 2.49
CA THR A 99 -4.80 11.02 1.42
C THR A 99 -4.12 10.63 0.11
N ILE A 100 -4.70 9.67 -0.58
CA ILE A 100 -4.29 9.28 -1.93
C ILE A 100 -5.44 9.63 -2.87
N ILE A 101 -5.13 10.30 -3.98
CA ILE A 101 -6.10 10.63 -5.03
C ILE A 101 -5.60 10.14 -6.37
N ALA A 102 -6.43 9.40 -7.11
CA ALA A 102 -6.09 8.88 -8.43
C ALA A 102 -6.44 9.86 -9.54
N TYR A 103 -5.51 10.07 -10.47
CA TYR A 103 -5.70 10.90 -11.67
C TYR A 103 -5.18 10.21 -12.92
N PRO A 104 -5.92 10.24 -14.05
CA PRO A 104 -5.41 9.75 -15.32
C PRO A 104 -4.43 10.75 -15.94
N VAL A 105 -3.49 10.22 -16.73
CA VAL A 105 -2.59 11.03 -17.57
C VAL A 105 -3.00 10.95 -19.04
N PRO A 106 -2.63 11.97 -19.88
CA PRO A 106 -3.01 11.98 -21.29
C PRO A 106 -2.53 10.78 -22.09
N GLU A 107 -1.47 10.12 -21.66
CA GLU A 107 -0.91 8.91 -22.25
C GLU A 107 -1.88 7.72 -22.24
N ILE A 108 -2.96 7.81 -21.47
CA ILE A 108 -4.02 6.78 -21.46
C ILE A 108 -4.72 6.62 -22.82
N GLY A 109 -4.63 7.65 -23.68
CA GLY A 109 -5.08 7.58 -25.07
C GLY A 109 -6.20 8.54 -25.44
N GLY A 110 -6.87 8.27 -26.58
CA GLY A 110 -7.85 9.18 -27.17
C GLY A 110 -9.08 9.48 -26.30
N ASP A 111 -9.39 8.62 -25.35
CA ASP A 111 -10.54 8.78 -24.45
C ASP A 111 -10.19 9.54 -23.15
N TYR A 112 -8.98 10.14 -23.07
CA TYR A 112 -8.48 10.83 -21.89
C TYR A 112 -9.48 11.81 -21.28
N GLU A 113 -10.06 12.70 -22.08
CA GLU A 113 -10.98 13.73 -21.59
C GLU A 113 -12.24 13.14 -20.93
N GLU A 114 -12.77 12.06 -21.52
CA GLU A 114 -13.93 11.37 -20.96
C GLU A 114 -13.55 10.65 -19.65
N ILE A 115 -12.44 9.92 -19.65
CA ILE A 115 -11.91 9.24 -18.46
C ILE A 115 -11.64 10.27 -17.36
N PHE A 116 -10.97 11.36 -17.65
CA PHE A 116 -10.70 12.43 -16.70
C PHE A 116 -11.99 12.99 -16.09
N ARG A 117 -13.00 13.27 -16.93
CA ARG A 117 -14.31 13.75 -16.46
C ARG A 117 -15.00 12.77 -15.54
N GLN A 118 -14.95 11.47 -15.84
CA GLN A 118 -15.51 10.43 -14.97
C GLN A 118 -14.74 10.31 -13.67
N ILE A 119 -13.41 10.37 -13.69
CA ILE A 119 -12.57 10.35 -12.49
C ILE A 119 -12.86 11.54 -11.58
N VAL A 120 -12.96 12.76 -12.13
CA VAL A 120 -13.34 13.95 -11.35
C VAL A 120 -14.71 13.76 -10.70
N LYS A 121 -15.68 13.21 -11.43
CA LYS A 121 -17.01 12.92 -10.90
C LYS A 121 -16.97 11.89 -9.76
N ILE A 122 -16.17 10.85 -9.88
CA ILE A 122 -16.00 9.83 -8.85
C ILE A 122 -15.25 10.40 -7.65
N ASN A 123 -14.21 11.19 -7.87
CA ASN A 123 -13.40 11.79 -6.82
C ASN A 123 -14.16 12.88 -6.01
N THR A 124 -15.29 13.36 -6.54
CA THR A 124 -16.13 14.39 -5.89
C THR A 124 -17.45 13.85 -5.38
N LEU A 125 -17.53 12.54 -5.10
CA LEU A 125 -18.69 11.93 -4.46
C LEU A 125 -18.95 12.55 -3.07
N ASP A 126 -20.21 12.54 -2.64
CA ASP A 126 -20.58 12.96 -1.30
C ASP A 126 -20.00 12.02 -0.24
N TYR A 127 -18.85 12.38 0.29
CA TYR A 127 -18.12 11.56 1.27
C TYR A 127 -18.91 11.37 2.57
N GLN A 128 -19.78 12.33 2.97
CA GLN A 128 -20.59 12.20 4.18
C GLN A 128 -21.69 11.15 4.01
N LEU A 129 -22.26 11.07 2.81
CA LEU A 129 -23.21 10.00 2.48
C LEU A 129 -22.53 8.65 2.46
N TYR A 130 -21.37 8.54 1.80
CA TYR A 130 -20.61 7.31 1.74
C TYR A 130 -20.12 6.86 3.11
N GLN A 131 -19.65 7.77 3.95
CA GLN A 131 -19.27 7.45 5.33
C GLN A 131 -20.40 6.75 6.10
N LYS A 132 -21.64 7.21 5.94
CA LYS A 132 -22.81 6.58 6.60
C LYS A 132 -23.12 5.20 6.03
N ILE A 133 -23.02 5.03 4.70
CA ILE A 133 -23.23 3.74 4.04
C ILE A 133 -22.16 2.74 4.50
N GLN A 134 -20.90 3.15 4.49
CA GLN A 134 -19.76 2.35 4.91
C GLN A 134 -19.86 1.97 6.40
N GLN A 135 -20.29 2.91 7.24
CA GLN A 135 -20.49 2.63 8.67
C GLN A 135 -21.55 1.54 8.89
N THR A 136 -22.62 1.54 8.11
CA THR A 136 -23.64 0.47 8.20
C THR A 136 -23.05 -0.91 7.85
N LEU A 137 -22.12 -0.97 6.89
CA LEU A 137 -21.40 -2.21 6.57
C LEU A 137 -20.49 -2.61 7.73
N ILE A 138 -19.74 -1.67 8.29
CA ILE A 138 -18.82 -1.89 9.42
C ILE A 138 -19.59 -2.42 10.63
N ASP A 139 -20.69 -1.76 11.00
CA ASP A 139 -21.54 -2.16 12.14
C ASP A 139 -22.03 -3.61 12.00
N THR A 140 -22.26 -4.05 10.76
CA THR A 140 -22.63 -5.44 10.47
C THR A 140 -21.44 -6.38 10.55
N LEU A 141 -20.32 -6.02 9.93
CA LEU A 141 -19.12 -6.85 9.85
C LEU A 141 -18.44 -7.01 11.22
N ASP A 142 -18.49 -6.00 12.08
CA ASP A 142 -17.91 -6.06 13.43
C ASP A 142 -18.63 -7.04 14.36
N THR A 143 -19.82 -7.52 13.99
CA THR A 143 -20.50 -8.60 14.71
C THR A 143 -19.98 -10.00 14.36
N ALA A 144 -19.14 -10.14 13.34
CA ALA A 144 -18.65 -11.40 12.84
C ALA A 144 -17.30 -11.79 13.50
N GLU A 145 -17.08 -13.07 13.70
CA GLU A 145 -15.77 -13.62 14.09
C GLU A 145 -14.89 -13.85 12.86
N TRP A 146 -15.50 -14.00 11.70
CA TRP A 146 -14.80 -14.31 10.45
C TRP A 146 -15.64 -14.00 9.23
N VAL A 147 -14.97 -13.81 8.10
CA VAL A 147 -15.57 -13.53 6.80
C VAL A 147 -15.18 -14.64 5.83
N SER A 148 -16.16 -15.17 5.10
CA SER A 148 -15.90 -16.07 3.97
C SER A 148 -15.89 -15.31 2.66
N VAL A 149 -14.84 -15.53 1.85
CA VAL A 149 -14.73 -15.01 0.49
C VAL A 149 -14.72 -16.18 -0.48
N LYS A 150 -15.70 -16.21 -1.36
CA LYS A 150 -15.84 -17.28 -2.37
C LYS A 150 -15.77 -16.71 -3.76
N GLY A 151 -14.96 -17.32 -4.60
CA GLY A 151 -14.88 -17.01 -6.01
C GLY A 151 -16.18 -17.35 -6.76
N LYS A 152 -16.29 -16.83 -7.97
CA LYS A 152 -17.44 -17.06 -8.85
C LYS A 152 -16.96 -17.43 -10.25
N GLY A 153 -17.70 -18.29 -10.91
CA GLY A 153 -17.35 -18.79 -12.24
C GLY A 153 -16.11 -19.68 -12.20
N ALA A 154 -15.08 -19.30 -12.96
CA ALA A 154 -13.80 -20.02 -13.00
C ALA A 154 -12.85 -19.64 -11.86
N ASN A 155 -13.20 -18.67 -11.01
CA ASN A 155 -12.38 -18.30 -9.88
C ASN A 155 -12.61 -19.26 -8.71
N GLU A 156 -11.56 -19.97 -8.30
CA GLU A 156 -11.61 -21.03 -7.27
C GLU A 156 -11.34 -20.51 -5.85
N THR A 157 -11.34 -19.18 -5.63
CA THR A 157 -11.13 -18.61 -4.30
C THR A 157 -12.12 -19.19 -3.29
N ASP A 158 -11.60 -19.69 -2.18
CA ASP A 158 -12.37 -20.11 -1.00
C ASP A 158 -11.53 -19.77 0.23
N LEU A 159 -11.72 -18.55 0.74
CA LEU A 159 -10.99 -18.02 1.90
C LEU A 159 -11.90 -17.91 3.11
N ARG A 160 -11.34 -18.22 4.27
CA ARG A 160 -11.90 -17.93 5.58
C ARG A 160 -10.95 -16.97 6.31
N ILE A 161 -11.40 -15.74 6.48
CA ILE A 161 -10.63 -14.64 7.07
C ILE A 161 -11.08 -14.44 8.50
N HIS A 162 -10.15 -14.60 9.44
CA HIS A 162 -10.43 -14.49 10.87
C HIS A 162 -10.27 -13.04 11.33
N LEU A 163 -11.29 -12.51 12.00
CA LEU A 163 -11.30 -11.16 12.55
C LEU A 163 -10.83 -11.14 14.01
N HIS A 164 -10.35 -9.98 14.45
CA HIS A 164 -10.01 -9.80 15.87
C HIS A 164 -11.27 -9.77 16.74
N THR A 165 -11.19 -10.37 17.93
CA THR A 165 -12.24 -10.24 18.92
C THR A 165 -12.26 -8.83 19.50
N LEU A 166 -13.36 -8.12 19.33
CA LEU A 166 -13.55 -6.79 19.91
C LEU A 166 -13.85 -6.93 21.40
N THR A 167 -13.00 -6.40 22.26
CA THR A 167 -13.17 -6.43 23.71
C THR A 167 -14.07 -5.30 24.22
N ASP A 168 -14.14 -4.20 23.49
CA ASP A 168 -15.03 -3.05 23.72
C ASP A 168 -15.62 -2.59 22.39
N PRO A 169 -16.69 -3.24 21.88
CA PRO A 169 -17.29 -2.88 20.59
C PRO A 169 -17.81 -1.45 20.49
N ALA A 170 -18.00 -0.76 21.64
CA ALA A 170 -18.40 0.65 21.63
C ALA A 170 -17.26 1.62 21.29
N LYS A 171 -16.00 1.14 21.34
CA LYS A 171 -14.81 1.95 21.11
C LYS A 171 -13.83 1.34 20.10
N GLN A 172 -14.10 0.13 19.66
CA GLN A 172 -13.22 -0.62 18.77
C GLN A 172 -13.99 -1.06 17.55
N SER A 173 -13.32 -1.12 16.42
CA SER A 173 -13.79 -1.70 15.17
C SER A 173 -12.67 -2.55 14.56
N ASN A 174 -13.05 -3.59 13.85
CA ASN A 174 -12.13 -4.34 12.98
C ASN A 174 -11.90 -3.64 11.65
N PHE A 175 -12.74 -2.68 11.29
CA PHE A 175 -12.76 -2.10 9.95
C PHE A 175 -12.53 -0.59 9.99
N GLU A 176 -11.77 -0.12 9.03
CA GLU A 176 -11.60 1.30 8.76
C GLU A 176 -12.67 1.79 7.80
N ASN A 177 -13.28 2.91 8.14
CA ASN A 177 -14.22 3.62 7.27
C ASN A 177 -13.40 4.56 6.36
N CYS A 178 -13.05 4.09 5.16
CA CYS A 178 -12.21 4.83 4.23
C CYS A 178 -12.97 6.00 3.63
N VAL A 179 -12.65 7.19 4.10
CA VAL A 179 -13.18 8.46 3.58
C VAL A 179 -12.05 9.31 3.00
N ALA A 180 -12.30 10.56 2.69
CA ALA A 180 -11.36 11.43 1.98
C ALA A 180 -10.05 11.74 2.74
N ASP A 181 -9.96 11.41 4.01
CA ASP A 181 -8.74 11.45 4.83
C ASP A 181 -7.86 10.20 4.70
N VAL A 182 -8.33 9.20 3.95
CA VAL A 182 -7.57 7.98 3.63
C VAL A 182 -7.40 7.84 2.12
N ASN A 183 -8.50 7.85 1.36
CA ASN A 183 -8.46 7.59 -0.07
C ASN A 183 -9.54 8.36 -0.84
N ILE A 184 -9.22 8.80 -2.05
CA ILE A 184 -10.15 9.41 -3.00
C ILE A 184 -10.05 8.64 -4.33
N PRO A 185 -11.14 8.05 -4.82
CA PRO A 185 -12.54 8.17 -4.36
C PRO A 185 -12.81 7.41 -3.06
N VAL A 186 -13.85 7.85 -2.35
CA VAL A 186 -14.42 7.14 -1.21
C VAL A 186 -15.23 5.93 -1.67
N GLY A 187 -15.58 5.01 -0.76
CA GLY A 187 -16.42 3.85 -1.10
C GLY A 187 -15.82 2.52 -0.69
N GLU A 188 -14.92 2.53 0.30
CA GLU A 188 -14.17 1.37 0.76
C GLU A 188 -14.28 1.21 2.27
N VAL A 189 -14.39 -0.04 2.72
CA VAL A 189 -14.10 -0.46 4.09
C VAL A 189 -13.05 -1.55 4.05
N PHE A 190 -12.03 -1.47 4.89
CA PHE A 190 -10.95 -2.44 4.90
C PHE A 190 -10.56 -2.85 6.32
N THR A 191 -9.87 -3.98 6.45
CA THR A 191 -9.40 -4.52 7.72
C THR A 191 -8.02 -5.12 7.59
N SER A 192 -7.29 -5.16 8.70
CA SER A 192 -6.12 -6.00 8.88
C SER A 192 -6.53 -7.21 9.71
N PRO A 193 -6.80 -8.37 9.09
CA PRO A 193 -7.32 -9.53 9.79
C PRO A 193 -6.26 -10.19 10.69
N VAL A 194 -6.71 -11.14 11.51
CA VAL A 194 -5.79 -11.98 12.30
C VAL A 194 -4.97 -12.83 11.34
N LEU A 195 -3.64 -12.73 11.43
CA LEU A 195 -2.72 -13.46 10.56
C LEU A 195 -2.83 -14.99 10.77
N SER A 196 -2.94 -15.44 12.02
CA SER A 196 -3.12 -16.85 12.35
C SER A 196 -4.60 -17.21 12.41
N GLY A 197 -5.03 -18.22 11.67
CA GLY A 197 -6.44 -18.66 11.59
C GLY A 197 -7.18 -18.17 10.35
N THR A 198 -6.57 -17.27 9.58
CA THR A 198 -6.99 -17.00 8.20
C THR A 198 -6.40 -18.08 7.31
N ASP A 199 -7.24 -18.81 6.58
CA ASP A 199 -6.83 -19.92 5.73
C ASP A 199 -7.69 -20.03 4.46
N GLY A 200 -7.27 -20.89 3.54
CA GLY A 200 -7.98 -21.22 2.31
C GLY A 200 -7.17 -20.98 1.05
N LEU A 201 -7.86 -20.93 -0.07
CA LEU A 201 -7.31 -20.72 -1.40
C LEU A 201 -7.64 -19.31 -1.90
N LEU A 202 -6.64 -18.56 -2.32
CA LEU A 202 -6.79 -17.36 -3.13
C LEU A 202 -6.41 -17.65 -4.58
N HIS A 203 -7.40 -17.70 -5.46
CA HIS A 203 -7.17 -17.83 -6.89
C HIS A 203 -7.06 -16.45 -7.53
N VAL A 204 -5.91 -16.16 -8.13
CA VAL A 204 -5.64 -14.94 -8.87
C VAL A 204 -5.08 -15.31 -10.23
N SER A 205 -5.85 -15.12 -11.29
CA SER A 205 -5.45 -15.49 -12.65
C SER A 205 -4.29 -14.65 -13.19
N GLN A 206 -4.12 -13.45 -12.67
CA GLN A 206 -3.00 -12.56 -13.00
C GLN A 206 -2.72 -11.63 -11.84
N VAL A 207 -1.45 -11.50 -11.46
CA VAL A 207 -1.00 -10.56 -10.43
C VAL A 207 0.32 -9.92 -10.81
N TYR A 208 0.51 -8.67 -10.43
CA TYR A 208 1.77 -7.96 -10.54
C TYR A 208 2.37 -7.81 -9.14
N LEU A 209 3.54 -8.40 -8.94
CA LEU A 209 4.29 -8.27 -7.70
C LEU A 209 5.64 -7.64 -8.01
N GLU A 210 5.91 -6.47 -7.44
CA GLU A 210 7.16 -5.73 -7.64
C GLU A 210 7.52 -5.52 -9.12
N GLY A 211 6.52 -5.29 -9.97
CA GLY A 211 6.70 -5.12 -11.41
C GLY A 211 6.84 -6.44 -12.20
N LEU A 212 6.82 -7.59 -11.53
CA LEU A 212 6.75 -8.89 -12.19
C LEU A 212 5.29 -9.30 -12.39
N GLN A 213 4.98 -9.78 -13.57
CA GLN A 213 3.67 -10.32 -13.90
C GLN A 213 3.65 -11.84 -13.72
N PHE A 214 2.73 -12.32 -12.89
CA PHE A 214 2.45 -13.74 -12.70
C PHE A 214 1.08 -14.05 -13.31
N ARG A 215 0.96 -15.18 -13.98
CA ARG A 215 -0.29 -15.70 -14.56
C ARG A 215 -0.40 -17.19 -14.25
N ASP A 216 -1.63 -17.70 -14.18
CA ASP A 216 -1.92 -19.12 -14.19
C ASP A 216 -1.46 -19.78 -15.51
#